data_9bc4afdcb0d8661cd46657f64ead2841
#
_entry.id   9bc4afdcb0d8661cd46657f64ead2841
#
_cell.length_a   1.000
_cell.length_b   1.000
_cell.length_c   1.000
_cell.angle_alpha   90.00
_cell.angle_beta   90.00
_cell.angle_gamma   90.00
#
_symmetry.space_group_name_H-M   'P 1'
#
loop_
_entity.id
_entity.type
_entity.pdbx_description
1 polymer ?
#
loop_
_entity_poly.entity_id
_entity_poly.type
_entity_poly.pdbx_seq_one_letter_code
_entity_poly.pdbx_strand_id
1 'polypeptide(L)'
;MENVYRRYSNGSKIIYLTVAVFDIVLANIVLYALVNSGLIRIPPMLSDDDATGFFIATAASVVSILFYGNLIYRQRVSFIEVVTRSFKLTVFQSMALMLITRLMADTSEGVISVTAYYFGTYYILLLVVRFCERQMLNHIRRMGHNRRSVVFVGTDIDQHMHIYRDMAENAAMAYHFLGYYSDKALSSDAEGLEHLGTLRELLADIEK
;
A
#
# COMPACT_ATOMS: atom_id res chain seq x y z
N MET A 1 1.70 25.61 -10.75
CA MET A 1 2.35 24.42 -10.19
C MET A 1 1.72 23.90 -8.89
N GLU A 2 1.29 24.74 -7.97
CA GLU A 2 0.68 24.34 -6.69
C GLU A 2 -0.55 23.42 -6.82
N ASN A 3 -1.40 23.65 -7.82
CA ASN A 3 -2.60 22.85 -8.07
C ASN A 3 -2.31 21.42 -8.57
N VAL A 4 -1.19 21.19 -9.26
CA VAL A 4 -0.77 19.88 -9.72
C VAL A 4 -0.23 19.05 -8.55
N TYR A 5 0.58 19.65 -7.70
CA TYR A 5 1.12 19.01 -6.48
C TYR A 5 0.00 18.61 -5.50
N ARG A 6 -1.03 19.43 -5.34
CA ARG A 6 -2.20 19.16 -4.49
C ARG A 6 -3.02 17.97 -5.01
N ARG A 7 -3.17 17.83 -6.32
CA ARG A 7 -3.94 16.74 -6.93
C ARG A 7 -3.26 15.37 -6.75
N TYR A 8 -1.93 15.32 -6.82
CA TYR A 8 -1.14 14.11 -6.57
C TYR A 8 -1.16 13.68 -5.10
N SER A 9 -1.13 14.64 -4.18
CA SER A 9 -1.22 14.36 -2.73
C SER A 9 -2.57 13.76 -2.32
N ASN A 10 -3.67 14.17 -2.95
CA ASN A 10 -4.99 13.68 -2.61
C ASN A 10 -5.25 12.25 -3.10
N GLY A 11 -4.79 11.88 -4.29
CA GLY A 11 -4.93 10.51 -4.80
C GLY A 11 -4.26 9.47 -3.90
N SER A 12 -3.13 9.83 -3.32
CA SER A 12 -2.41 8.95 -2.40
C SER A 12 -3.13 8.73 -1.08
N LYS A 13 -3.74 9.77 -0.55
CA LYS A 13 -4.52 9.71 0.70
C LYS A 13 -5.78 8.87 0.53
N ILE A 14 -6.44 8.97 -0.63
CA ILE A 14 -7.64 8.18 -0.95
C ILE A 14 -7.29 6.69 -0.98
N ILE A 15 -6.23 6.29 -1.68
CA ILE A 15 -5.80 4.89 -1.73
C ILE A 15 -5.47 4.36 -0.33
N TYR A 16 -4.73 5.15 0.46
CA TYR A 16 -4.41 4.79 1.83
C TYR A 16 -5.66 4.58 2.69
N LEU A 17 -6.61 5.50 2.61
CA LEU A 17 -7.87 5.41 3.36
C LEU A 17 -8.69 4.18 2.93
N THR A 18 -8.78 3.93 1.63
CA THR A 18 -9.48 2.76 1.09
C THR A 18 -8.88 1.46 1.63
N VAL A 19 -7.56 1.32 1.59
CA VAL A 19 -6.85 0.15 2.12
C VAL A 19 -7.09 0.00 3.62
N ALA A 20 -7.03 1.09 4.39
CA ALA A 20 -7.28 1.06 5.83
C ALA A 20 -8.72 0.61 6.16
N VAL A 21 -9.71 1.08 5.39
CA VAL A 21 -11.10 0.63 5.54
C VAL A 21 -11.24 -0.86 5.22
N PHE A 22 -10.59 -1.36 4.15
CA PHE A 22 -10.60 -2.79 3.84
C PHE A 22 -9.96 -3.63 4.96
N ASP A 23 -8.87 -3.18 5.55
CA ASP A 23 -8.23 -3.87 6.67
C ASP A 23 -9.15 -3.97 7.89
N ILE A 24 -9.86 -2.89 8.22
CA ILE A 24 -10.84 -2.88 9.32
C ILE A 24 -11.99 -3.84 9.03
N VAL A 25 -12.54 -3.81 7.82
CA VAL A 25 -13.64 -4.70 7.41
C VAL A 25 -13.18 -6.16 7.46
N LEU A 26 -11.99 -6.47 6.93
CA LEU A 26 -11.42 -7.81 6.97
C LEU A 26 -11.25 -8.31 8.42
N ALA A 27 -10.73 -7.46 9.30
CA ALA A 27 -10.54 -7.78 10.70
C ALA A 27 -11.85 -8.17 11.40
N ASN A 28 -12.90 -7.41 11.13
CA ASN A 28 -14.22 -7.66 11.67
C ASN A 28 -14.85 -8.95 11.11
N ILE A 29 -14.73 -9.18 9.81
CA ILE A 29 -15.20 -10.43 9.18
C ILE A 29 -14.51 -11.64 9.78
N VAL A 30 -13.19 -11.58 9.97
CA VAL A 30 -12.42 -12.69 10.54
C VAL A 30 -12.83 -12.97 11.98
N LEU A 31 -12.94 -11.92 12.80
CA LEU A 31 -13.36 -12.13 14.20
C LEU A 31 -14.78 -12.68 14.27
N TYR A 32 -15.71 -12.12 13.51
CA TYR A 32 -17.09 -12.58 13.44
C TYR A 32 -17.20 -14.04 12.99
N ALA A 33 -16.47 -14.42 11.95
CA ALA A 33 -16.42 -15.79 11.45
C ALA A 33 -15.85 -16.77 12.49
N LEU A 34 -14.82 -16.36 13.23
CA LEU A 34 -14.25 -17.19 14.30
C LEU A 34 -15.23 -17.36 15.46
N VAL A 35 -15.89 -16.29 15.89
CA VAL A 35 -16.89 -16.33 16.96
C VAL A 35 -18.04 -17.27 16.60
N ASN A 36 -18.53 -17.20 15.36
CA ASN A 36 -19.64 -18.03 14.93
C ASN A 36 -19.25 -19.45 14.44
N SER A 37 -17.95 -19.76 14.38
CA SER A 37 -17.49 -21.06 13.86
C SER A 37 -17.77 -22.24 14.77
N GLY A 38 -17.92 -22.00 16.08
CA GLY A 38 -18.03 -23.04 17.09
C GLY A 38 -16.77 -23.93 17.27
N LEU A 39 -15.68 -23.61 16.56
CA LEU A 39 -14.45 -24.42 16.57
C LEU A 39 -13.56 -24.19 17.80
N ILE A 40 -13.72 -23.05 18.46
CA ILE A 40 -12.85 -22.62 19.55
C ILE A 40 -13.67 -22.16 20.76
N ARG A 41 -13.04 -22.25 21.94
CA ARG A 41 -13.62 -21.61 23.12
C ARG A 41 -13.52 -20.10 22.99
N ILE A 42 -14.63 -19.45 23.16
CA ILE A 42 -14.78 -18.01 22.97
C ILE A 42 -15.14 -17.40 24.32
N PRO A 43 -14.56 -16.25 24.70
CA PRO A 43 -15.02 -15.51 25.87
C PRO A 43 -16.52 -15.16 25.73
N PRO A 44 -17.34 -15.36 26.80
CA PRO A 44 -18.79 -15.10 26.73
C PRO A 44 -19.13 -13.71 26.20
N MET A 45 -18.36 -12.73 26.55
CA MET A 45 -18.49 -11.35 26.08
C MET A 45 -18.48 -11.20 24.56
N LEU A 46 -17.72 -12.04 23.82
CA LEU A 46 -17.66 -12.01 22.37
C LEU A 46 -18.76 -12.84 21.70
N SER A 47 -19.34 -13.82 22.44
CA SER A 47 -20.45 -14.66 21.93
C SER A 47 -21.82 -14.05 22.20
N ASP A 48 -21.96 -13.27 23.27
CA ASP A 48 -23.25 -12.77 23.75
C ASP A 48 -23.63 -11.45 23.07
N ASP A 49 -22.65 -10.69 22.58
CA ASP A 49 -22.87 -9.40 21.94
C ASP A 49 -21.94 -9.16 20.72
N ASP A 50 -22.53 -9.25 19.55
CA ASP A 50 -21.83 -8.97 18.27
C ASP A 50 -21.26 -7.54 18.21
N ALA A 51 -21.91 -6.57 18.86
CA ALA A 51 -21.44 -5.19 18.85
C ALA A 51 -20.12 -5.02 19.62
N THR A 52 -19.96 -5.75 20.69
CA THR A 52 -18.71 -5.78 21.48
C THR A 52 -17.55 -6.37 20.66
N GLY A 53 -17.78 -7.47 19.95
CA GLY A 53 -16.80 -8.06 19.03
C GLY A 53 -16.37 -7.10 17.93
N PHE A 54 -17.35 -6.43 17.31
CA PHE A 54 -17.10 -5.41 16.29
C PHE A 54 -16.27 -4.23 16.84
N PHE A 55 -16.61 -3.73 18.03
CA PHE A 55 -15.87 -2.65 18.67
C PHE A 55 -14.41 -3.03 18.93
N ILE A 56 -14.17 -4.22 19.48
CA ILE A 56 -12.83 -4.72 19.81
C ILE A 56 -11.97 -4.87 18.53
N ALA A 57 -12.52 -5.52 17.49
CA ALA A 57 -11.80 -5.71 16.24
C ALA A 57 -11.47 -4.37 15.56
N THR A 58 -12.43 -3.44 15.55
CA THR A 58 -12.25 -2.11 14.97
C THR A 58 -11.20 -1.31 15.76
N ALA A 59 -11.28 -1.27 17.08
CA ALA A 59 -10.32 -0.56 17.92
C ALA A 59 -8.90 -1.12 17.74
N ALA A 60 -8.72 -2.45 17.78
CA ALA A 60 -7.45 -3.10 17.55
C ALA A 60 -6.88 -2.79 16.14
N SER A 61 -7.74 -2.78 15.13
CA SER A 61 -7.35 -2.44 13.75
C SER A 61 -6.90 -1.00 13.61
N VAL A 62 -7.66 -0.05 14.13
CA VAL A 62 -7.32 1.39 14.08
C VAL A 62 -5.98 1.65 14.74
N VAL A 63 -5.76 1.11 15.95
CA VAL A 63 -4.48 1.24 16.64
C VAL A 63 -3.34 0.67 15.80
N SER A 64 -3.52 -0.50 15.21
CA SER A 64 -2.49 -1.17 14.41
C SER A 64 -2.17 -0.42 13.12
N ILE A 65 -3.18 0.12 12.45
CA ILE A 65 -3.02 0.89 11.21
C ILE A 65 -2.27 2.20 11.47
N LEU A 66 -2.49 2.85 12.60
CA LEU A 66 -1.74 4.08 12.97
C LEU A 66 -0.23 3.83 13.05
N PHE A 67 0.19 2.65 13.51
CA PHE A 67 1.62 2.32 13.64
C PHE A 67 2.22 1.69 12.37
N TYR A 68 1.46 0.89 11.62
CA TYR A 68 2.00 0.05 10.55
C TYR A 68 1.30 0.20 9.18
N GLY A 69 0.31 1.09 9.05
CA GLY A 69 -0.59 1.14 7.89
C GLY A 69 -0.02 1.68 6.57
N ASN A 70 1.24 2.12 6.50
CA ASN A 70 1.77 2.89 5.36
C ASN A 70 2.43 2.06 4.22
N LEU A 71 1.92 0.87 3.90
CA LEU A 71 2.71 -0.09 3.14
C LEU A 71 2.60 -0.08 1.62
N ILE A 72 1.41 0.00 1.09
CA ILE A 72 1.13 -0.32 -0.32
C ILE A 72 1.54 0.80 -1.25
N TYR A 73 1.80 1.96 -0.69
CA TYR A 73 1.95 3.19 -1.43
C TYR A 73 3.29 3.35 -2.18
N ARG A 74 4.34 2.63 -1.78
CA ARG A 74 5.64 2.68 -2.46
C ARG A 74 5.61 1.88 -3.76
N GLN A 75 6.02 2.48 -4.86
CA GLN A 75 6.06 1.85 -6.18
C GLN A 75 6.98 0.62 -6.28
N ARG A 76 8.03 0.57 -5.46
CA ARG A 76 9.00 -0.53 -5.41
C ARG A 76 9.00 -1.13 -4.01
N VAL A 77 8.04 -2.01 -3.74
CA VAL A 77 8.04 -2.80 -2.52
C VAL A 77 8.35 -4.24 -2.89
N SER A 78 9.41 -4.80 -2.31
CA SER A 78 9.75 -6.22 -2.46
C SER A 78 8.61 -7.09 -1.89
N PHE A 79 8.44 -8.29 -2.44
CA PHE A 79 7.50 -9.28 -1.89
C PHE A 79 7.80 -9.57 -0.42
N ILE A 80 9.08 -9.73 -0.08
CA ILE A 80 9.53 -9.98 1.30
C ILE A 80 9.14 -8.82 2.23
N GLU A 81 9.23 -7.59 1.76
CA GLU A 81 8.82 -6.42 2.55
C GLU A 81 7.31 -6.43 2.83
N VAL A 82 6.48 -6.80 1.86
CA VAL A 82 5.02 -6.93 2.06
C VAL A 82 4.72 -7.99 3.12
N VAL A 83 5.32 -9.18 2.99
CA VAL A 83 5.16 -10.30 3.94
C VAL A 83 5.57 -9.88 5.36
N THR A 84 6.77 -9.30 5.51
CA THR A 84 7.32 -8.93 6.81
C THR A 84 6.50 -7.84 7.50
N ARG A 85 6.04 -6.86 6.74
CA ARG A 85 5.24 -5.79 7.34
C ARG A 85 3.82 -6.26 7.65
N SER A 86 3.19 -7.05 6.78
CA SER A 86 1.89 -7.67 7.09
C SER A 86 1.98 -8.53 8.34
N PHE A 87 3.09 -9.26 8.53
CA PHE A 87 3.34 -9.99 9.75
C PHE A 87 3.39 -9.08 10.99
N LYS A 88 4.19 -8.00 10.94
CA LYS A 88 4.30 -7.03 12.02
C LYS A 88 2.95 -6.39 12.36
N LEU A 89 2.19 -6.00 11.35
CA LEU A 89 0.84 -5.44 11.52
C LEU A 89 -0.08 -6.45 12.22
N THR A 90 -0.09 -7.71 11.76
CA THR A 90 -0.96 -8.76 12.33
C THR A 90 -0.55 -9.10 13.77
N VAL A 91 0.75 -9.18 14.06
CA VAL A 91 1.24 -9.40 15.45
C VAL A 91 0.72 -8.28 16.36
N PHE A 92 0.94 -7.03 15.96
CA PHE A 92 0.54 -5.88 16.76
C PHE A 92 -0.99 -5.82 16.95
N GLN A 93 -1.74 -6.09 15.88
CA GLN A 93 -3.21 -6.14 15.93
C GLN A 93 -3.73 -7.26 16.83
N SER A 94 -3.14 -8.44 16.75
CA SER A 94 -3.52 -9.56 17.61
C SER A 94 -3.19 -9.30 19.08
N MET A 95 -2.05 -8.63 19.34
CA MET A 95 -1.71 -8.20 20.71
C MET A 95 -2.70 -7.16 21.24
N ALA A 96 -3.07 -6.18 20.40
CA ALA A 96 -4.06 -5.16 20.75
C ALA A 96 -5.44 -5.80 21.00
N LEU A 97 -5.87 -6.73 20.14
CA LEU A 97 -7.10 -7.48 20.31
C LEU A 97 -7.08 -8.27 21.62
N MET A 98 -6.00 -9.02 21.90
CA MET A 98 -5.82 -9.77 23.14
C MET A 98 -5.92 -8.86 24.37
N LEU A 99 -5.23 -7.71 24.33
CA LEU A 99 -5.20 -6.77 25.44
C LEU A 99 -6.59 -6.18 25.71
N ILE A 100 -7.27 -5.70 24.66
CA ILE A 100 -8.61 -5.11 24.80
C ILE A 100 -9.60 -6.16 25.30
N THR A 101 -9.59 -7.36 24.69
CA THR A 101 -10.46 -8.47 25.14
C THR A 101 -10.18 -8.83 26.59
N ARG A 102 -8.91 -8.88 27.00
CA ARG A 102 -8.52 -9.20 28.37
C ARG A 102 -8.93 -8.16 29.40
N LEU A 103 -8.90 -6.88 29.00
CA LEU A 103 -9.33 -5.79 29.88
C LEU A 103 -10.86 -5.74 30.07
N MET A 104 -11.61 -6.19 29.06
CA MET A 104 -13.08 -6.17 29.09
C MET A 104 -13.69 -7.48 29.59
N ALA A 105 -12.97 -8.60 29.49
CA ALA A 105 -13.48 -9.90 29.89
C ALA A 105 -13.29 -10.17 31.38
N ASP A 106 -14.34 -10.65 32.03
CA ASP A 106 -14.30 -11.10 33.44
C ASP A 106 -13.47 -12.36 33.63
N THR A 107 -13.39 -13.21 32.60
CA THR A 107 -12.63 -14.47 32.62
C THR A 107 -11.53 -14.46 31.57
N SER A 108 -10.44 -15.22 31.84
CA SER A 108 -9.35 -15.41 30.89
C SER A 108 -9.58 -16.56 29.91
N GLU A 109 -10.67 -17.30 30.09
CA GLU A 109 -10.96 -18.47 29.26
C GLU A 109 -11.23 -18.05 27.81
N GLY A 110 -10.63 -18.77 26.89
CA GLY A 110 -10.82 -18.56 25.45
C GLY A 110 -10.06 -17.39 24.84
N VAL A 111 -9.56 -16.41 25.60
CA VAL A 111 -8.87 -15.22 25.07
C VAL A 111 -7.64 -15.61 24.25
N ILE A 112 -6.80 -16.49 24.77
CA ILE A 112 -5.59 -16.96 24.08
C ILE A 112 -5.96 -17.72 22.80
N SER A 113 -6.97 -18.61 22.89
CA SER A 113 -7.42 -19.39 21.74
C SER A 113 -7.95 -18.51 20.63
N VAL A 114 -8.86 -17.57 20.94
CA VAL A 114 -9.37 -16.60 19.94
C VAL A 114 -8.23 -15.81 19.32
N THR A 115 -7.30 -15.31 20.12
CA THR A 115 -6.18 -14.51 19.62
C THR A 115 -5.26 -15.33 18.69
N ALA A 116 -4.94 -16.57 19.04
CA ALA A 116 -4.08 -17.42 18.22
C ALA A 116 -4.73 -17.78 16.86
N TYR A 117 -6.01 -18.18 16.89
CA TYR A 117 -6.74 -18.47 15.65
C TYR A 117 -6.98 -17.20 14.83
N TYR A 118 -7.27 -16.08 15.47
CA TYR A 118 -7.38 -14.78 14.79
C TYR A 118 -6.08 -14.40 14.09
N PHE A 119 -4.95 -14.50 14.79
CA PHE A 119 -3.63 -14.22 14.22
C PHE A 119 -3.37 -15.04 12.95
N GLY A 120 -3.54 -16.37 13.02
CA GLY A 120 -3.29 -17.25 11.87
C GLY A 120 -4.21 -16.97 10.68
N THR A 121 -5.52 -16.90 10.94
CA THR A 121 -6.54 -16.70 9.90
C THR A 121 -6.42 -15.30 9.28
N TYR A 122 -6.30 -14.27 10.11
CA TYR A 122 -6.18 -12.90 9.64
C TYR A 122 -4.90 -12.68 8.84
N TYR A 123 -3.76 -13.24 9.28
CA TYR A 123 -2.49 -13.11 8.56
C TYR A 123 -2.57 -13.70 7.16
N ILE A 124 -3.11 -14.92 7.02
CA ILE A 124 -3.25 -15.59 5.73
C ILE A 124 -4.16 -14.77 4.81
N LEU A 125 -5.32 -14.36 5.28
CA LEU A 125 -6.27 -13.58 4.50
C LEU A 125 -5.72 -12.20 4.13
N LEU A 126 -5.02 -11.55 5.07
CA LEU A 126 -4.36 -10.27 4.80
C LEU A 126 -3.31 -10.41 3.70
N LEU A 127 -2.50 -11.45 3.68
CA LEU A 127 -1.53 -11.69 2.59
C LEU A 127 -2.23 -11.88 1.24
N VAL A 128 -3.33 -12.62 1.20
CA VAL A 128 -4.12 -12.79 -0.04
C VAL A 128 -4.65 -11.44 -0.52
N VAL A 129 -5.24 -10.65 0.37
CA VAL A 129 -5.76 -9.32 0.05
C VAL A 129 -4.64 -8.41 -0.46
N ARG A 130 -3.48 -8.38 0.21
CA ARG A 130 -2.31 -7.59 -0.22
C ARG A 130 -1.81 -7.99 -1.60
N PHE A 131 -1.82 -9.27 -1.90
CA PHE A 131 -1.46 -9.76 -3.23
C PHE A 131 -2.46 -9.30 -4.29
N CYS A 132 -3.76 -9.44 -4.01
CA CYS A 132 -4.82 -8.99 -4.91
C CYS A 132 -4.77 -7.47 -5.16
N GLU A 133 -4.61 -6.66 -4.11
CA GLU A 133 -4.45 -5.21 -4.20
C GLU A 133 -3.26 -4.82 -5.08
N ARG A 134 -2.13 -5.51 -4.91
CA ARG A 134 -0.94 -5.29 -5.73
C ARG A 134 -1.20 -5.61 -7.20
N GLN A 135 -1.85 -6.73 -7.49
CA GLN A 135 -2.20 -7.11 -8.86
C GLN A 135 -3.18 -6.11 -9.49
N MET A 136 -4.18 -5.69 -8.73
CA MET A 136 -5.14 -4.68 -9.17
C MET A 136 -4.46 -3.34 -9.47
N LEU A 137 -3.58 -2.86 -8.59
CA LEU A 137 -2.82 -1.62 -8.82
C LEU A 137 -1.91 -1.73 -10.05
N ASN A 138 -1.24 -2.87 -10.24
CA ASN A 138 -0.42 -3.12 -11.42
C ASN A 138 -1.27 -3.14 -12.70
N HIS A 139 -2.46 -3.71 -12.65
CA HIS A 139 -3.39 -3.72 -13.78
C HIS A 139 -3.87 -2.31 -14.15
N ILE A 140 -4.27 -1.51 -13.15
CA ILE A 140 -4.69 -0.11 -13.33
C ILE A 140 -3.55 0.74 -13.92
N ARG A 141 -2.31 0.52 -13.48
CA ARG A 141 -1.12 1.19 -14.02
C ARG A 141 -0.86 0.81 -15.48
N ARG A 142 -1.02 -0.47 -15.83
CA ARG A 142 -0.87 -0.94 -17.22
C ARG A 142 -1.92 -0.33 -18.15
N MET A 143 -3.12 -0.05 -17.67
CA MET A 143 -4.16 0.65 -18.43
C MET A 143 -3.86 2.14 -18.66
N GLY A 144 -2.72 2.65 -18.22
CA GLY A 144 -2.30 4.04 -18.42
C GLY A 144 -2.84 5.03 -17.40
N HIS A 145 -3.59 4.58 -16.41
CA HIS A 145 -4.02 5.45 -15.31
C HIS A 145 -2.89 5.67 -14.31
N ASN A 146 -2.80 6.90 -13.82
CA ASN A 146 -1.81 7.30 -12.80
C ASN A 146 -0.34 7.18 -13.29
N ARG A 147 -0.08 7.48 -14.58
CA ARG A 147 1.28 7.59 -15.12
C ARG A 147 1.93 8.87 -14.60
N ARG A 148 3.22 8.77 -14.27
CA ARG A 148 4.03 9.94 -13.91
C ARG A 148 4.78 10.42 -15.14
N SER A 149 4.60 11.68 -15.49
CA SER A 149 5.41 12.31 -16.51
C SER A 149 6.83 12.52 -15.99
N VAL A 150 7.80 12.06 -16.75
CA VAL A 150 9.23 12.14 -16.42
C VAL A 150 9.96 12.79 -17.60
N VAL A 151 10.89 13.63 -17.28
CA VAL A 151 11.80 14.26 -18.23
C VAL A 151 13.21 13.88 -17.85
N PHE A 152 14.04 13.47 -18.81
CA PHE A 152 15.45 13.27 -18.59
C PHE A 152 16.19 14.60 -18.67
N VAL A 153 17.11 14.80 -17.73
CA VAL A 153 17.94 16.00 -17.68
C VAL A 153 19.39 15.59 -17.48
N GLY A 154 20.26 16.02 -18.37
CA GLY A 154 21.69 15.71 -18.23
C GLY A 154 22.52 16.27 -19.36
N THR A 155 23.84 16.34 -19.15
CA THR A 155 24.82 16.78 -20.16
C THR A 155 25.21 15.67 -21.11
N ASP A 156 25.10 14.41 -20.71
CA ASP A 156 25.45 13.22 -21.50
C ASP A 156 24.38 12.13 -21.27
N ILE A 157 23.28 12.26 -22.02
CA ILE A 157 22.14 11.36 -21.89
C ILE A 157 22.42 10.01 -22.54
N ASP A 158 23.33 9.93 -23.54
CA ASP A 158 23.70 8.68 -24.21
C ASP A 158 24.16 7.62 -23.23
N GLN A 159 24.94 8.00 -22.20
CA GLN A 159 25.42 7.07 -21.17
C GLN A 159 24.29 6.50 -20.31
N HIS A 160 23.13 7.17 -20.25
CA HIS A 160 22.01 6.79 -19.38
C HIS A 160 20.84 6.18 -20.16
N MET A 161 21.00 5.93 -21.47
CA MET A 161 19.94 5.36 -22.31
C MET A 161 19.51 3.96 -21.87
N HIS A 162 20.37 3.19 -21.24
CA HIS A 162 19.99 1.90 -20.65
C HIS A 162 18.92 2.07 -19.56
N ILE A 163 19.02 3.13 -18.74
CA ILE A 163 18.02 3.45 -17.70
C ILE A 163 16.67 3.77 -18.34
N TYR A 164 16.67 4.52 -19.43
CA TYR A 164 15.46 4.81 -20.18
C TYR A 164 14.80 3.52 -20.69
N ARG A 165 15.57 2.64 -21.35
CA ARG A 165 15.05 1.37 -21.86
C ARG A 165 14.46 0.50 -20.76
N ASP A 166 15.17 0.33 -19.67
CA ASP A 166 14.69 -0.44 -18.50
C ASP A 166 13.38 0.13 -17.93
N MET A 167 13.26 1.45 -17.90
CA MET A 167 12.06 2.13 -17.39
C MET A 167 10.91 2.10 -18.42
N ALA A 168 11.19 2.22 -19.71
CA ALA A 168 10.19 2.21 -20.79
C ALA A 168 9.61 0.79 -21.01
N GLU A 169 10.45 -0.24 -20.94
CA GLU A 169 10.02 -1.63 -21.07
C GLU A 169 9.15 -2.10 -19.90
N ASN A 170 9.33 -1.50 -18.71
CA ASN A 170 8.59 -1.90 -17.53
C ASN A 170 7.31 -1.08 -17.34
N ALA A 171 6.25 -1.47 -18.06
CA ALA A 171 4.93 -0.81 -18.00
C ALA A 171 4.35 -0.69 -16.56
N ALA A 172 4.81 -1.54 -15.62
CA ALA A 172 4.38 -1.49 -14.22
C ALA A 172 4.95 -0.27 -13.46
N MET A 173 6.00 0.37 -13.97
CA MET A 173 6.55 1.59 -13.39
C MET A 173 5.67 2.82 -13.67
N ALA A 174 4.76 2.73 -14.64
CA ALA A 174 3.80 3.77 -15.00
C ALA A 174 4.46 5.14 -15.26
N TYR A 175 5.63 5.16 -15.90
CA TYR A 175 6.26 6.38 -16.38
C TYR A 175 5.79 6.72 -17.80
N HIS A 176 5.56 8.00 -18.01
CA HIS A 176 5.33 8.58 -19.32
C HIS A 176 6.46 9.56 -19.59
N PHE A 177 7.33 9.22 -20.53
CA PHE A 177 8.46 10.06 -20.89
C PHE A 177 7.99 11.17 -21.82
N LEU A 178 8.21 12.42 -21.41
CA LEU A 178 7.87 13.61 -22.21
C LEU A 178 9.00 13.95 -23.19
N GLY A 179 10.26 13.62 -22.84
CA GLY A 179 11.43 13.94 -23.61
C GLY A 179 12.65 14.18 -22.73
N TYR A 180 13.64 14.89 -23.27
CA TYR A 180 14.87 15.19 -22.55
C TYR A 180 15.34 16.64 -22.78
N TYR A 181 16.02 17.19 -21.76
CA TYR A 181 16.78 18.44 -21.84
C TYR A 181 18.26 18.14 -21.78
N SER A 182 19.00 18.57 -22.80
CA SER A 182 20.44 18.40 -22.87
C SER A 182 21.08 19.44 -23.77
N ASP A 183 22.30 19.87 -23.45
CA ASP A 183 23.07 20.77 -24.31
C ASP A 183 23.62 20.05 -25.55
N LYS A 184 23.61 18.70 -25.56
CA LYS A 184 23.98 17.86 -26.71
C LYS A 184 22.76 17.04 -27.14
N ALA A 185 22.50 17.01 -28.45
CA ALA A 185 21.53 16.08 -29.00
C ALA A 185 22.05 14.64 -28.87
N LEU A 186 21.11 13.70 -28.68
CA LEU A 186 21.42 12.27 -28.65
C LEU A 186 22.08 11.84 -29.97
N SER A 187 23.14 11.03 -29.86
CA SER A 187 23.92 10.56 -31.01
C SER A 187 23.28 9.37 -31.73
N SER A 188 22.32 8.68 -31.11
CA SER A 188 21.56 7.57 -31.69
C SER A 188 20.07 7.86 -31.61
N ASP A 189 19.31 7.41 -32.63
CA ASP A 189 17.85 7.47 -32.67
C ASP A 189 17.26 6.78 -31.44
N ALA A 190 17.07 7.57 -30.38
CA ALA A 190 16.28 7.14 -29.24
C ALA A 190 14.81 7.20 -29.68
N GLU A 191 14.36 6.10 -30.29
CA GLU A 191 12.98 5.95 -30.70
C GLU A 191 12.04 6.36 -29.57
N GLY A 192 11.39 7.51 -29.75
CA GLY A 192 10.33 7.99 -28.86
C GLY A 192 10.71 9.02 -27.79
N LEU A 193 11.96 9.52 -27.73
CA LEU A 193 12.35 10.61 -26.84
C LEU A 193 12.54 11.91 -27.63
N GLU A 194 11.69 12.89 -27.37
CA GLU A 194 11.76 14.22 -27.99
C GLU A 194 12.79 15.09 -27.26
N HIS A 195 13.61 15.82 -28.03
CA HIS A 195 14.50 16.83 -27.47
C HIS A 195 13.68 18.09 -27.16
N LEU A 196 13.48 18.36 -25.87
CA LEU A 196 12.64 19.46 -25.39
C LEU A 196 13.39 20.79 -25.32
N GLY A 197 14.73 20.75 -25.28
CA GLY A 197 15.57 21.95 -25.25
C GLY A 197 16.87 21.78 -24.48
N THR A 198 17.54 22.90 -24.24
CA THR A 198 18.78 23.00 -23.50
C THR A 198 18.55 23.08 -21.99
N LEU A 199 19.61 22.86 -21.21
CA LEU A 199 19.53 23.00 -19.73
C LEU A 199 19.18 24.42 -19.29
N ARG A 200 19.57 25.44 -20.09
CA ARG A 200 19.19 26.84 -19.82
C ARG A 200 17.71 27.11 -20.01
N GLU A 201 17.12 26.53 -21.04
CA GLU A 201 15.68 26.64 -21.31
C GLU A 201 14.86 25.96 -20.21
N LEU A 202 15.30 24.80 -19.73
CA LEU A 202 14.66 24.13 -18.58
C LEU A 202 14.64 25.05 -17.34
N LEU A 203 15.76 25.71 -17.03
CA LEU A 203 15.84 26.61 -15.88
C LEU A 203 14.87 27.79 -16.02
N ALA A 204 14.77 28.36 -17.22
CA ALA A 204 13.84 29.44 -17.51
C ALA A 204 12.36 29.01 -17.41
N ASP A 205 12.05 27.74 -17.70
CA ASP A 205 10.69 27.20 -17.61
C ASP A 205 10.29 26.83 -16.16
N ILE A 206 11.27 26.50 -15.30
CA ILE A 206 11.03 26.22 -13.86
C ILE A 206 10.80 27.54 -13.08
N GLU A 207 11.41 28.64 -13.50
CA GLU A 207 11.29 29.95 -12.85
C GLU A 207 9.96 30.69 -13.16
N LYS A 208 9.21 30.23 -14.17
CA LYS A 208 7.87 30.74 -14.52
C LYS A 208 6.75 30.01 -13.77
#